data_e882020efe7e23de89e64a3d9139711d
#
_entry.id   e882020efe7e23de89e64a3d9139711d
#
_cell.length_a   1.000
_cell.length_b   1.000
_cell.length_c   1.000
_cell.angle_alpha   90.00
_cell.angle_beta   90.00
_cell.angle_gamma   90.00
#
_symmetry.space_group_name_H-M   'P 1'
#
loop_
_entity.id
_entity.type
_entity.pdbx_description
1 polymer ?
#
loop_
_entity_poly.entity_id
_entity_poly.type
_entity_poly.pdbx_seq_one_letter_code
_entity_poly.pdbx_strand_id
1 'polypeptide(L)'
;MARTILLLLLFLLSWILYLDRAAISTAKDLISRDLDLSNDAMGVVFGSFALAYALGQIPAGWFADRYGPRWTLTIVVAAWSAFTALTGLAPEFASLVVIRFLFGLAEAGAFPASARAFYTWLPPELHGRANGIIFSGSRLGAALSFPILAGLLDGFGWRVAFYALGLPGLLWAVVWFAWFRDKPAPPAAVEDRPLREIFRSRAMLQVMGQYFASNFTFFLCLSWMLPYLMERYQLSREVASWYSMTILLVGATAQWISGFLTDWLFKIAPKWSRRGPASAGFVLAASALALLTQADSAGMAVALFTLATFGTEMTISPSWAYCIDIGGGKSGSVSGAMNMVGNLGAFVSASAFPALAGWNGGDAGFYFLLAASLNLTSAFLWLRMPTARAHYSSGELRESDAHSQGR
;
A
#
# COMPACT_ATOMS: atom_id res chain seq x y z
N MET A 1 -7.99 22.81 -11.12
CA MET A 1 -8.96 22.72 -10.01
C MET A 1 -9.52 21.30 -9.83
N ALA A 2 -10.22 20.68 -10.77
CA ALA A 2 -10.81 19.35 -10.59
C ALA A 2 -9.79 18.22 -10.27
N ARG A 3 -8.61 18.21 -10.91
CA ARG A 3 -7.54 17.24 -10.61
C ARG A 3 -6.99 17.39 -9.18
N THR A 4 -6.90 18.62 -8.69
CA THR A 4 -6.45 18.89 -7.31
C THR A 4 -7.46 18.37 -6.29
N ILE A 5 -8.76 18.55 -6.55
CA ILE A 5 -9.83 18.01 -5.68
C ILE A 5 -9.79 16.48 -5.68
N LEU A 6 -9.61 15.84 -6.84
CA LEU A 6 -9.44 14.39 -6.94
C LEU A 6 -8.31 13.89 -6.02
N LEU A 7 -7.13 14.50 -6.16
CA LEU A 7 -5.95 14.11 -5.38
C LEU A 7 -6.16 14.35 -3.88
N LEU A 8 -6.79 15.46 -3.50
CA LEU A 8 -7.12 15.75 -2.10
C LEU A 8 -8.10 14.72 -1.52
N LEU A 9 -9.17 14.41 -2.24
CA LEU A 9 -10.14 13.41 -1.77
C LEU A 9 -9.50 12.03 -1.63
N LEU A 10 -8.66 11.61 -2.57
CA LEU A 10 -7.97 10.31 -2.48
C LEU A 10 -6.85 10.30 -1.43
N PHE A 11 -6.20 11.42 -1.17
CA PHE A 11 -5.29 11.58 -0.03
C PHE A 11 -6.04 11.42 1.30
N LEU A 12 -7.18 12.10 1.48
CA LEU A 12 -8.02 11.99 2.67
C LEU A 12 -8.58 10.57 2.85
N LEU A 13 -8.98 9.92 1.74
CA LEU A 13 -9.36 8.51 1.74
C LEU A 13 -8.29 7.63 2.38
N SER A 14 -7.07 7.75 1.88
CA SER A 14 -5.93 6.97 2.34
C SER A 14 -5.56 7.28 3.80
N TRP A 15 -5.73 8.53 4.22
CA TRP A 15 -5.52 8.97 5.60
C TRP A 15 -6.55 8.33 6.56
N ILE A 16 -7.85 8.40 6.23
CA ILE A 16 -8.94 7.79 7.02
C ILE A 16 -8.75 6.28 7.11
N LEU A 17 -8.42 5.63 5.99
CA LEU A 17 -8.19 4.19 5.89
C LEU A 17 -7.14 3.72 6.91
N TYR A 18 -6.01 4.41 7.01
CA TYR A 18 -4.94 4.02 7.94
C TYR A 18 -5.24 4.39 9.39
N LEU A 19 -6.04 5.43 9.64
CA LEU A 19 -6.58 5.74 10.96
C LEU A 19 -7.48 4.59 11.46
N ASP A 20 -8.39 4.10 10.61
CA ASP A 20 -9.30 2.98 10.93
C ASP A 20 -8.53 1.67 11.17
N ARG A 21 -7.48 1.41 10.39
CA ARG A 21 -6.59 0.25 10.59
C ARG A 21 -5.88 0.26 11.92
N ALA A 22 -5.38 1.43 12.32
CA ALA A 22 -4.65 1.57 13.57
C ALA A 22 -5.55 1.44 14.81
N ALA A 23 -6.85 1.74 14.68
CA ALA A 23 -7.79 1.79 15.80
C ALA A 23 -7.87 0.46 16.57
N ILE A 24 -7.97 -0.67 15.87
CA ILE A 24 -8.12 -1.97 16.52
C ILE A 24 -6.86 -2.40 17.30
N SER A 25 -5.67 -2.09 16.76
CA SER A 25 -4.41 -2.40 17.45
C SER A 25 -4.18 -1.50 18.65
N THR A 26 -4.55 -0.21 18.55
CA THR A 26 -4.44 0.74 19.67
C THR A 26 -5.45 0.44 20.78
N ALA A 27 -6.65 -0.02 20.42
CA ALA A 27 -7.70 -0.39 21.38
C ALA A 27 -7.57 -1.83 21.92
N LYS A 28 -6.56 -2.63 21.48
CA LYS A 28 -6.43 -4.05 21.76
C LYS A 28 -6.64 -4.39 23.23
N ASP A 29 -5.93 -3.72 24.13
CA ASP A 29 -5.96 -4.05 25.56
C ASP A 29 -7.32 -3.72 26.20
N LEU A 30 -8.00 -2.67 25.74
CA LEU A 30 -9.34 -2.32 26.20
C LEU A 30 -10.37 -3.36 25.72
N ILE A 31 -10.30 -3.75 24.46
CA ILE A 31 -11.16 -4.79 23.87
C ILE A 31 -10.93 -6.14 24.55
N SER A 32 -9.66 -6.52 24.75
CA SER A 32 -9.30 -7.79 25.38
C SER A 32 -9.84 -7.91 26.81
N ARG A 33 -9.79 -6.81 27.57
CA ARG A 33 -10.35 -6.78 28.94
C ARG A 33 -11.88 -6.80 28.95
N ASP A 34 -12.53 -6.08 28.05
CA ASP A 34 -13.99 -5.95 28.02
C ASP A 34 -14.69 -7.21 27.52
N LEU A 35 -14.06 -7.93 26.58
CA LEU A 35 -14.60 -9.15 25.97
C LEU A 35 -13.91 -10.44 26.46
N ASP A 36 -13.06 -10.36 27.49
CA ASP A 36 -12.27 -11.47 28.06
C ASP A 36 -11.52 -12.30 26.98
N LEU A 37 -10.75 -11.60 26.11
CA LEU A 37 -10.04 -12.21 24.99
C LEU A 37 -8.56 -12.41 25.30
N SER A 38 -8.04 -13.60 25.00
CA SER A 38 -6.61 -13.90 25.02
C SER A 38 -5.86 -13.18 23.89
N ASN A 39 -4.52 -13.14 23.99
CA ASN A 39 -3.69 -12.63 22.90
C ASN A 39 -3.85 -13.44 21.60
N ASP A 40 -4.05 -14.76 21.71
CA ASP A 40 -4.26 -15.63 20.55
C ASP A 40 -5.59 -15.32 19.87
N ALA A 41 -6.66 -15.08 20.65
CA ALA A 41 -7.95 -14.64 20.12
C ALA A 41 -7.85 -13.32 19.38
N MET A 42 -7.13 -12.33 19.95
CA MET A 42 -6.86 -11.07 19.25
C MET A 42 -6.00 -11.26 17.98
N GLY A 43 -5.10 -12.23 17.98
CA GLY A 43 -4.36 -12.63 16.78
C GLY A 43 -5.28 -13.11 15.66
N VAL A 44 -6.31 -13.91 15.98
CA VAL A 44 -7.34 -14.33 15.01
C VAL A 44 -8.13 -13.13 14.48
N VAL A 45 -8.49 -12.18 15.34
CA VAL A 45 -9.20 -10.94 14.96
C VAL A 45 -8.38 -10.14 13.94
N PHE A 46 -7.07 -9.94 14.18
CA PHE A 46 -6.19 -9.26 13.22
C PHE A 46 -5.99 -10.07 11.93
N GLY A 47 -5.82 -11.39 12.05
CA GLY A 47 -5.65 -12.29 10.92
C GLY A 47 -6.88 -12.34 10.01
N SER A 48 -8.10 -12.26 10.57
CA SER A 48 -9.35 -12.27 9.81
C SER A 48 -9.43 -11.06 8.84
N PHE A 49 -9.04 -9.89 9.30
CA PHE A 49 -8.91 -8.70 8.45
C PHE A 49 -7.90 -8.91 7.33
N ALA A 50 -6.69 -9.35 7.66
CA ALA A 50 -5.61 -9.50 6.70
C ALA A 50 -5.95 -10.51 5.59
N LEU A 51 -6.59 -11.64 5.97
CA LEU A 51 -7.05 -12.64 5.02
C LEU A 51 -8.13 -12.09 4.09
N ALA A 52 -9.16 -11.44 4.63
CA ALA A 52 -10.25 -10.87 3.86
C ALA A 52 -9.78 -9.77 2.91
N TYR A 53 -8.91 -8.89 3.40
CA TYR A 53 -8.29 -7.84 2.62
C TYR A 53 -7.49 -8.39 1.44
N ALA A 54 -6.70 -9.44 1.65
CA ALA A 54 -5.94 -10.09 0.57
C ALA A 54 -6.87 -10.72 -0.47
N LEU A 55 -7.88 -11.47 -0.04
CA LEU A 55 -8.85 -12.14 -0.92
C LEU A 55 -9.71 -11.14 -1.71
N GLY A 56 -10.05 -10.00 -1.12
CA GLY A 56 -10.89 -8.96 -1.73
C GLY A 56 -10.22 -8.13 -2.82
N GLN A 57 -8.89 -8.11 -2.93
CA GLN A 57 -8.15 -7.19 -3.82
C GLN A 57 -8.52 -7.32 -5.31
N ILE A 58 -8.48 -8.54 -5.85
CA ILE A 58 -8.79 -8.80 -7.26
C ILE A 58 -10.29 -8.61 -7.54
N PRO A 59 -11.22 -9.20 -6.78
CA PRO A 59 -12.64 -8.97 -6.97
C PRO A 59 -13.04 -7.48 -6.92
N ALA A 60 -12.54 -6.75 -5.94
CA ALA A 60 -12.84 -5.32 -5.81
C ALA A 60 -12.20 -4.48 -6.95
N GLY A 61 -11.01 -4.86 -7.42
CA GLY A 61 -10.39 -4.27 -8.60
C GLY A 61 -11.21 -4.50 -9.86
N TRP A 62 -11.70 -5.72 -10.05
CA TRP A 62 -12.60 -6.05 -11.17
C TRP A 62 -13.93 -5.26 -11.09
N PHE A 63 -14.46 -5.12 -9.88
CA PHE A 63 -15.67 -4.32 -9.67
C PHE A 63 -15.44 -2.85 -10.05
N ALA A 64 -14.28 -2.28 -9.72
CA ALA A 64 -13.89 -0.94 -10.10
C ALA A 64 -13.72 -0.76 -11.61
N ASP A 65 -13.17 -1.77 -12.29
CA ASP A 65 -13.02 -1.74 -13.74
C ASP A 65 -14.36 -1.80 -14.48
N ARG A 66 -15.32 -2.55 -13.93
CA ARG A 66 -16.64 -2.76 -14.58
C ARG A 66 -17.65 -1.66 -14.27
N TYR A 67 -17.74 -1.22 -13.01
CA TYR A 67 -18.78 -0.30 -12.55
C TYR A 67 -18.27 1.14 -12.33
N GLY A 68 -16.97 1.34 -12.51
CA GLY A 68 -16.32 2.63 -12.34
C GLY A 68 -15.96 2.97 -10.89
N PRO A 69 -14.99 3.88 -10.71
CA PRO A 69 -14.51 4.27 -9.38
C PRO A 69 -15.55 5.08 -8.58
N ARG A 70 -16.53 5.72 -9.21
CA ARG A 70 -17.58 6.45 -8.49
C ARG A 70 -18.36 5.53 -7.56
N TRP A 71 -18.94 4.48 -8.11
CA TRP A 71 -19.74 3.54 -7.33
C TRP A 71 -18.86 2.67 -6.43
N THR A 72 -17.73 2.20 -6.94
CA THR A 72 -16.85 1.32 -6.18
C THR A 72 -16.33 1.99 -4.93
N LEU A 73 -15.75 3.18 -5.01
CA LEU A 73 -15.23 3.88 -3.83
C LEU A 73 -16.34 4.28 -2.88
N THR A 74 -17.52 4.70 -3.38
CA THR A 74 -18.64 5.00 -2.51
C THR A 74 -19.08 3.79 -1.68
N ILE A 75 -19.29 2.64 -2.33
CA ILE A 75 -19.72 1.40 -1.64
C ILE A 75 -18.65 0.89 -0.69
N VAL A 76 -17.42 0.81 -1.17
CA VAL A 76 -16.27 0.33 -0.41
C VAL A 76 -16.06 1.16 0.85
N VAL A 77 -16.04 2.51 0.72
CA VAL A 77 -15.83 3.41 1.87
C VAL A 77 -17.01 3.38 2.83
N ALA A 78 -18.24 3.43 2.33
CA ALA A 78 -19.42 3.36 3.17
C ALA A 78 -19.49 2.02 3.94
N ALA A 79 -19.17 0.91 3.26
CA ALA A 79 -19.18 -0.42 3.88
C ALA A 79 -18.10 -0.55 4.97
N TRP A 80 -16.83 -0.19 4.67
CA TRP A 80 -15.80 -0.31 5.70
C TRP A 80 -16.07 0.64 6.88
N SER A 81 -16.56 1.86 6.63
CA SER A 81 -16.90 2.81 7.69
C SER A 81 -18.04 2.31 8.57
N ALA A 82 -19.05 1.65 7.96
CA ALA A 82 -20.10 0.97 8.70
C ALA A 82 -19.52 -0.17 9.57
N PHE A 83 -18.61 -0.99 9.03
CA PHE A 83 -17.95 -2.06 9.80
C PHE A 83 -17.00 -1.51 10.88
N THR A 84 -16.37 -0.35 10.64
CA THR A 84 -15.64 0.38 11.69
C THR A 84 -16.58 0.70 12.85
N ALA A 85 -17.71 1.35 12.59
CA ALA A 85 -18.70 1.66 13.62
C ALA A 85 -19.28 0.39 14.29
N LEU A 86 -19.61 -0.64 13.50
CA LEU A 86 -20.12 -1.92 14.00
C LEU A 86 -19.12 -2.65 14.90
N THR A 87 -17.80 -2.40 14.76
CA THR A 87 -16.81 -2.92 15.70
C THR A 87 -17.13 -2.50 17.15
N GLY A 88 -17.60 -1.27 17.35
CA GLY A 88 -18.01 -0.77 18.66
C GLY A 88 -19.25 -1.48 19.24
N LEU A 89 -20.05 -2.17 18.41
CA LEU A 89 -21.22 -2.97 18.82
C LEU A 89 -20.88 -4.44 19.09
N ALA A 90 -19.66 -4.90 18.83
CA ALA A 90 -19.29 -6.30 18.99
C ALA A 90 -19.48 -6.74 20.45
N PRO A 91 -20.37 -7.73 20.73
CA PRO A 91 -20.62 -8.23 22.09
C PRO A 91 -19.65 -9.33 22.49
N GLU A 92 -19.01 -10.01 21.53
CA GLU A 92 -18.19 -11.20 21.78
C GLU A 92 -17.16 -11.43 20.65
N PHE A 93 -16.26 -12.40 20.87
CA PHE A 93 -15.19 -12.78 19.95
C PHE A 93 -15.68 -13.08 18.53
N ALA A 94 -16.69 -13.93 18.38
CA ALA A 94 -17.16 -14.36 17.06
C ALA A 94 -17.68 -13.19 16.22
N SER A 95 -18.46 -12.29 16.82
CA SER A 95 -18.95 -11.08 16.15
C SER A 95 -17.82 -10.17 15.75
N LEU A 96 -16.81 -9.99 16.61
CA LEU A 96 -15.64 -9.18 16.32
C LEU A 96 -14.84 -9.74 15.12
N VAL A 97 -14.62 -11.05 15.05
CA VAL A 97 -13.97 -11.73 13.93
C VAL A 97 -14.73 -11.52 12.62
N VAL A 98 -16.05 -11.71 12.64
CA VAL A 98 -16.90 -11.53 11.45
C VAL A 98 -16.87 -10.08 10.97
N ILE A 99 -17.02 -9.11 11.87
CA ILE A 99 -16.99 -7.69 11.55
C ILE A 99 -15.62 -7.32 10.95
N ARG A 100 -14.52 -7.80 11.53
CA ARG A 100 -13.16 -7.52 11.03
C ARG A 100 -12.89 -8.18 9.68
N PHE A 101 -13.42 -9.36 9.44
CA PHE A 101 -13.36 -10.01 8.13
C PHE A 101 -14.12 -9.18 7.08
N LEU A 102 -15.34 -8.78 7.35
CA LEU A 102 -16.15 -7.96 6.43
C LEU A 102 -15.55 -6.56 6.22
N PHE A 103 -14.97 -5.95 7.25
CA PHE A 103 -14.19 -4.72 7.16
C PHE A 103 -13.01 -4.87 6.19
N GLY A 104 -12.22 -5.95 6.32
CA GLY A 104 -11.09 -6.21 5.43
C GLY A 104 -11.53 -6.42 3.98
N LEU A 105 -12.61 -7.15 3.76
CA LEU A 105 -13.16 -7.37 2.43
C LEU A 105 -13.66 -6.07 1.80
N ALA A 106 -14.36 -5.23 2.56
CA ALA A 106 -14.83 -3.93 2.11
C ALA A 106 -13.67 -2.99 1.78
N GLU A 107 -12.65 -2.91 2.63
CA GLU A 107 -11.52 -2.01 2.46
C GLU A 107 -10.62 -2.37 1.27
N ALA A 108 -10.62 -3.64 0.84
CA ALA A 108 -9.75 -4.14 -0.22
C ALA A 108 -9.84 -3.38 -1.55
N GLY A 109 -10.99 -2.75 -1.82
CA GLY A 109 -11.23 -2.01 -3.06
C GLY A 109 -10.63 -0.59 -3.11
N ALA A 110 -10.17 -0.01 -2.01
CA ALA A 110 -9.80 1.39 -1.93
C ALA A 110 -8.68 1.78 -2.93
N PHE A 111 -7.54 1.12 -2.88
CA PHE A 111 -6.42 1.42 -3.75
C PHE A 111 -6.63 0.96 -5.20
N PRO A 112 -7.16 -0.25 -5.48
CA PRO A 112 -7.50 -0.66 -6.85
C PRO A 112 -8.47 0.28 -7.55
N ALA A 113 -9.52 0.73 -6.87
CA ALA A 113 -10.47 1.69 -7.44
C ALA A 113 -9.86 3.10 -7.59
N SER A 114 -8.94 3.50 -6.72
CA SER A 114 -8.17 4.74 -6.88
C SER A 114 -7.27 4.69 -8.12
N ALA A 115 -6.61 3.55 -8.38
CA ALA A 115 -5.82 3.36 -9.60
C ALA A 115 -6.70 3.47 -10.86
N ARG A 116 -7.93 2.94 -10.82
CA ARG A 116 -8.92 3.10 -11.90
C ARG A 116 -9.35 4.56 -12.07
N ALA A 117 -9.53 5.31 -10.97
CA ALA A 117 -9.83 6.74 -11.03
C ALA A 117 -8.69 7.54 -11.65
N PHE A 118 -7.43 7.21 -11.31
CA PHE A 118 -6.26 7.84 -11.92
C PHE A 118 -6.19 7.58 -13.43
N TYR A 119 -6.42 6.35 -13.87
CA TYR A 119 -6.45 6.02 -15.29
C TYR A 119 -7.44 6.86 -16.09
N THR A 120 -8.64 7.14 -15.54
CA THR A 120 -9.69 7.86 -16.27
C THR A 120 -9.58 9.39 -16.16
N TRP A 121 -8.93 9.92 -15.12
CA TRP A 121 -8.91 11.36 -14.84
C TRP A 121 -7.58 12.04 -15.09
N LEU A 122 -6.50 11.30 -15.05
CA LEU A 122 -5.15 11.83 -15.12
C LEU A 122 -4.42 11.31 -16.36
N PRO A 123 -3.62 12.16 -17.02
CA PRO A 123 -2.73 11.69 -18.06
C PRO A 123 -1.56 10.88 -17.44
N PRO A 124 -0.91 9.99 -18.22
CA PRO A 124 0.15 9.11 -17.73
C PRO A 124 1.32 9.80 -17.04
N GLU A 125 1.59 11.06 -17.41
CA GLU A 125 2.65 11.90 -16.84
C GLU A 125 2.38 12.34 -15.40
N LEU A 126 1.20 12.10 -14.86
CA LEU A 126 0.79 12.46 -13.50
C LEU A 126 0.52 11.25 -12.61
N HIS A 127 0.63 10.02 -13.12
CA HIS A 127 0.35 8.83 -12.36
C HIS A 127 1.34 8.62 -11.20
N GLY A 128 2.61 9.00 -11.37
CA GLY A 128 3.61 8.92 -10.32
C GLY A 128 3.27 9.81 -9.13
N ARG A 129 3.04 11.11 -9.37
CA ARG A 129 2.67 12.07 -8.31
C ARG A 129 1.36 11.71 -7.64
N ALA A 130 0.36 11.26 -8.41
CA ALA A 130 -0.92 10.86 -7.87
C ALA A 130 -0.78 9.71 -6.87
N ASN A 131 0.01 8.69 -7.22
CA ASN A 131 0.31 7.58 -6.31
C ASN A 131 1.16 8.04 -5.11
N GLY A 132 2.15 8.90 -5.32
CA GLY A 132 2.93 9.48 -4.23
C GLY A 132 2.07 10.22 -3.21
N ILE A 133 1.11 11.02 -3.67
CA ILE A 133 0.19 11.77 -2.81
C ILE A 133 -0.74 10.81 -2.04
N ILE A 134 -1.39 9.87 -2.70
CA ILE A 134 -2.32 8.96 -2.01
C ILE A 134 -1.59 8.10 -0.96
N PHE A 135 -0.40 7.57 -1.27
CA PHE A 135 0.34 6.74 -0.31
C PHE A 135 1.02 7.55 0.80
N SER A 136 1.38 8.82 0.57
CA SER A 136 1.79 9.69 1.68
C SER A 136 0.65 9.94 2.67
N GLY A 137 -0.60 10.00 2.20
CA GLY A 137 -1.78 10.04 3.06
C GLY A 137 -1.84 8.84 4.01
N SER A 138 -1.52 7.63 3.53
CA SER A 138 -1.48 6.45 4.39
C SER A 138 -0.41 6.53 5.49
N ARG A 139 0.78 7.04 5.17
CA ARG A 139 1.88 7.17 6.14
C ARG A 139 1.57 8.24 7.20
N LEU A 140 1.04 9.38 6.76
CA LEU A 140 0.60 10.43 7.68
C LEU A 140 -0.60 9.99 8.50
N GLY A 141 -1.55 9.25 7.90
CA GLY A 141 -2.68 8.65 8.61
C GLY A 141 -2.22 7.70 9.71
N ALA A 142 -1.28 6.79 9.42
CA ALA A 142 -0.71 5.91 10.41
C ALA A 142 0.03 6.66 11.53
N ALA A 143 0.85 7.66 11.19
CA ALA A 143 1.61 8.43 12.17
C ALA A 143 0.72 9.26 13.10
N LEU A 144 -0.32 9.91 12.56
CA LEU A 144 -1.24 10.75 13.31
C LEU A 144 -2.35 9.97 14.02
N SER A 145 -2.52 8.69 13.70
CA SER A 145 -3.55 7.86 14.36
C SER A 145 -3.33 7.75 15.86
N PHE A 146 -2.09 7.59 16.31
CA PHE A 146 -1.79 7.38 17.75
C PHE A 146 -2.32 8.47 18.66
N PRO A 147 -2.02 9.77 18.48
CA PRO A 147 -2.54 10.81 19.36
C PRO A 147 -4.06 10.98 19.24
N ILE A 148 -4.64 10.82 18.04
CA ILE A 148 -6.08 10.91 17.82
C ILE A 148 -6.79 9.79 18.57
N LEU A 149 -6.32 8.56 18.41
CA LEU A 149 -6.92 7.37 19.03
C LEU A 149 -6.73 7.39 20.55
N ALA A 150 -5.57 7.79 21.05
CA ALA A 150 -5.36 7.93 22.49
C ALA A 150 -6.41 8.86 23.11
N GLY A 151 -6.60 10.06 22.53
CA GLY A 151 -7.60 11.00 23.03
C GLY A 151 -9.04 10.48 22.97
N LEU A 152 -9.40 9.73 21.91
CA LEU A 152 -10.72 9.13 21.79
C LEU A 152 -10.92 7.98 22.78
N LEU A 153 -9.92 7.10 22.92
CA LEU A 153 -10.00 5.92 23.79
C LEU A 153 -10.03 6.31 25.27
N ASP A 154 -9.19 7.25 25.67
CA ASP A 154 -9.10 7.72 27.06
C ASP A 154 -10.35 8.53 27.48
N GLY A 155 -10.88 9.34 26.55
CA GLY A 155 -12.03 10.19 26.82
C GLY A 155 -13.38 9.50 26.77
N PHE A 156 -13.56 8.51 25.88
CA PHE A 156 -14.89 7.97 25.56
C PHE A 156 -14.96 6.43 25.58
N GLY A 157 -13.84 5.77 25.76
CA GLY A 157 -13.75 4.30 25.67
C GLY A 157 -13.78 3.79 24.23
N TRP A 158 -13.42 2.51 24.06
CA TRP A 158 -13.21 1.94 22.74
C TRP A 158 -14.49 1.86 21.87
N ARG A 159 -15.63 1.56 22.46
CA ARG A 159 -16.90 1.42 21.72
C ARG A 159 -17.32 2.74 21.06
N VAL A 160 -17.29 3.84 21.80
CA VAL A 160 -17.65 5.18 21.30
C VAL A 160 -16.60 5.66 20.31
N ALA A 161 -15.31 5.36 20.53
CA ALA A 161 -14.25 5.67 19.59
C ALA A 161 -14.50 5.04 18.22
N PHE A 162 -14.91 3.78 18.16
CA PHE A 162 -15.23 3.11 16.88
C PHE A 162 -16.48 3.71 16.21
N TYR A 163 -17.49 4.14 16.94
CA TYR A 163 -18.62 4.86 16.33
C TYR A 163 -18.17 6.19 15.72
N ALA A 164 -17.35 6.94 16.43
CA ALA A 164 -16.84 8.22 15.96
C ALA A 164 -15.95 8.06 14.71
N LEU A 165 -15.12 7.01 14.65
CA LEU A 165 -14.24 6.72 13.53
C LEU A 165 -14.99 6.36 12.23
N GLY A 166 -16.15 5.74 12.32
CA GLY A 166 -16.96 5.44 11.14
C GLY A 166 -17.54 6.68 10.44
N LEU A 167 -17.72 7.81 11.15
CA LEU A 167 -18.36 9.01 10.58
C LEU A 167 -17.56 9.71 9.48
N PRO A 168 -16.23 9.95 9.61
CA PRO A 168 -15.44 10.60 8.57
C PRO A 168 -15.49 9.88 7.22
N GLY A 169 -15.44 8.54 7.22
CA GLY A 169 -15.52 7.77 5.99
C GLY A 169 -16.90 7.82 5.36
N LEU A 170 -17.98 7.75 6.13
CA LEU A 170 -19.35 7.92 5.61
C LEU A 170 -19.53 9.31 4.98
N LEU A 171 -19.05 10.36 5.64
CA LEU A 171 -19.08 11.72 5.09
C LEU A 171 -18.26 11.80 3.79
N TRP A 172 -17.07 11.21 3.78
CA TRP A 172 -16.25 11.14 2.58
C TRP A 172 -16.98 10.43 1.43
N ALA A 173 -17.65 9.30 1.69
CA ALA A 173 -18.40 8.56 0.68
C ALA A 173 -19.53 9.42 0.06
N VAL A 174 -20.25 10.20 0.86
CA VAL A 174 -21.27 11.14 0.37
C VAL A 174 -20.65 12.23 -0.50
N VAL A 175 -19.56 12.85 -0.04
CA VAL A 175 -18.85 13.89 -0.80
C VAL A 175 -18.30 13.34 -2.12
N TRP A 176 -17.70 12.15 -2.08
CA TRP A 176 -17.19 11.47 -3.28
C TRP A 176 -18.30 11.19 -4.27
N PHE A 177 -19.39 10.57 -3.84
CA PHE A 177 -20.53 10.27 -4.71
C PHE A 177 -21.16 11.52 -5.32
N ALA A 178 -21.27 12.60 -4.57
CA ALA A 178 -21.83 13.85 -5.03
C ALA A 178 -20.92 14.56 -6.05
N TRP A 179 -19.62 14.54 -5.81
CA TRP A 179 -18.66 15.29 -6.63
C TRP A 179 -18.10 14.49 -7.80
N PHE A 180 -17.68 13.24 -7.58
CA PHE A 180 -16.97 12.45 -8.58
C PHE A 180 -17.93 11.98 -9.70
N ARG A 181 -17.45 12.05 -10.93
CA ARG A 181 -18.15 11.50 -12.11
C ARG A 181 -17.19 10.60 -12.88
N ASP A 182 -17.68 9.43 -13.24
CA ASP A 182 -16.92 8.54 -14.11
C ASP A 182 -16.75 9.21 -15.48
N LYS A 183 -15.54 9.17 -15.98
CA LYS A 183 -15.21 9.64 -17.32
C LYS A 183 -15.07 8.44 -18.25
N PRO A 184 -15.38 8.60 -19.54
CA PRO A 184 -15.01 7.61 -20.53
C PRO A 184 -13.52 7.28 -20.41
N ALA A 185 -13.16 6.01 -20.59
CA ALA A 185 -11.77 5.65 -20.72
C ALA A 185 -11.12 6.46 -21.85
N PRO A 186 -9.85 6.90 -21.70
CA PRO A 186 -9.14 7.54 -22.81
C PRO A 186 -9.23 6.63 -24.04
N PRO A 187 -9.28 7.20 -25.27
CA PRO A 187 -9.19 6.41 -26.49
C PRO A 187 -8.02 5.45 -26.36
N ALA A 188 -8.24 4.17 -26.66
CA ALA A 188 -7.41 3.07 -26.25
C ALA A 188 -5.94 3.24 -26.66
N ALA A 189 -5.13 3.76 -25.75
CA ALA A 189 -3.68 3.69 -25.84
C ALA A 189 -3.12 2.29 -25.50
N VAL A 190 -3.97 1.41 -24.93
CA VAL A 190 -3.62 0.03 -24.55
C VAL A 190 -4.67 -0.91 -25.17
N GLU A 191 -4.23 -1.90 -25.92
CA GLU A 191 -5.11 -2.96 -26.43
C GLU A 191 -5.94 -3.55 -25.28
N ASP A 192 -7.25 -3.73 -25.52
CA ASP A 192 -8.14 -4.36 -24.53
C ASP A 192 -7.89 -5.87 -24.47
N ARG A 193 -6.78 -6.26 -23.81
CA ARG A 193 -6.37 -7.65 -23.64
C ARG A 193 -7.19 -8.31 -22.52
N PRO A 194 -7.57 -9.60 -22.67
CA PRO A 194 -8.20 -10.36 -21.59
C PRO A 194 -7.36 -10.36 -20.30
N LEU A 195 -7.99 -10.26 -19.14
CA LEU A 195 -7.29 -10.29 -17.83
C LEU A 195 -6.37 -11.50 -17.70
N ARG A 196 -6.79 -12.66 -18.22
CA ARG A 196 -5.98 -13.89 -18.18
C ARG A 196 -4.63 -13.73 -18.89
N GLU A 197 -4.58 -13.00 -20.01
CA GLU A 197 -3.34 -12.73 -20.73
C GLU A 197 -2.46 -11.73 -19.97
N ILE A 198 -3.07 -10.68 -19.40
CA ILE A 198 -2.34 -9.72 -18.59
C ILE A 198 -1.70 -10.41 -17.39
N PHE A 199 -2.45 -11.24 -16.66
CA PHE A 199 -1.96 -11.94 -15.47
C PHE A 199 -0.85 -12.97 -15.77
N ARG A 200 -0.81 -13.52 -16.97
CA ARG A 200 0.25 -14.43 -17.43
C ARG A 200 1.43 -13.71 -18.06
N SER A 201 1.32 -12.42 -18.30
CA SER A 201 2.39 -11.66 -18.94
C SER A 201 3.63 -11.58 -18.04
N ARG A 202 4.80 -11.55 -18.68
CA ARG A 202 6.06 -11.34 -17.96
C ARG A 202 6.06 -10.03 -17.15
N ALA A 203 5.47 -8.98 -17.70
CA ALA A 203 5.34 -7.69 -17.01
C ALA A 203 4.58 -7.82 -15.67
N MET A 204 3.44 -8.52 -15.69
CA MET A 204 2.64 -8.75 -14.50
C MET A 204 3.36 -9.60 -13.46
N LEU A 205 3.98 -10.70 -13.87
CA LEU A 205 4.74 -11.56 -12.95
C LEU A 205 5.91 -10.82 -12.31
N GLN A 206 6.61 -9.98 -13.08
CA GLN A 206 7.70 -9.16 -12.56
C GLN A 206 7.21 -8.10 -11.57
N VAL A 207 6.11 -7.39 -11.87
CA VAL A 207 5.57 -6.37 -10.97
C VAL A 207 4.99 -6.97 -9.68
N MET A 208 4.41 -8.17 -9.75
CA MET A 208 3.96 -8.91 -8.57
C MET A 208 5.15 -9.36 -7.70
N GLY A 209 6.19 -9.93 -8.31
CA GLY A 209 7.37 -10.40 -7.58
C GLY A 209 8.13 -9.28 -6.88
N GLN A 210 8.36 -8.15 -7.56
CA GLN A 210 9.01 -7.01 -6.93
C GLN A 210 8.15 -6.38 -5.82
N TYR A 211 6.81 -6.40 -5.96
CA TYR A 211 5.94 -5.84 -4.95
C TYR A 211 5.82 -6.73 -3.70
N PHE A 212 5.98 -8.05 -3.87
CA PHE A 212 6.20 -8.98 -2.77
C PHE A 212 7.43 -8.57 -1.95
N ALA A 213 8.57 -8.35 -2.59
CA ALA A 213 9.82 -7.99 -1.92
C ALA A 213 9.73 -6.60 -1.24
N SER A 214 9.08 -5.64 -1.90
CA SER A 214 8.82 -4.31 -1.35
C SER A 214 8.04 -4.38 -0.04
N ASN A 215 6.92 -5.11 -0.03
CA ASN A 215 6.10 -5.27 1.17
C ASN A 215 6.77 -6.16 2.23
N PHE A 216 7.52 -7.19 1.82
CA PHE A 216 8.33 -7.99 2.74
C PHE A 216 9.26 -7.10 3.55
N THR A 217 9.98 -6.20 2.90
CA THR A 217 10.91 -5.27 3.55
C THR A 217 10.18 -4.21 4.37
N PHE A 218 9.10 -3.63 3.84
CA PHE A 218 8.34 -2.62 4.56
C PHE A 218 7.75 -3.18 5.87
N PHE A 219 7.20 -4.39 5.84
CA PHE A 219 6.62 -5.00 7.03
C PHE A 219 7.67 -5.49 8.04
N LEU A 220 8.90 -5.80 7.62
CA LEU A 220 10.02 -5.93 8.54
C LEU A 220 10.18 -4.64 9.36
N CYS A 221 10.30 -3.50 8.65
CA CYS A 221 10.50 -2.21 9.32
C CYS A 221 9.29 -1.82 10.18
N LEU A 222 8.07 -2.15 9.76
CA LEU A 222 6.86 -1.81 10.51
C LEU A 222 6.64 -2.68 11.75
N SER A 223 6.89 -3.97 11.65
CA SER A 223 6.51 -4.94 12.70
C SER A 223 7.64 -5.30 13.65
N TRP A 224 8.88 -5.38 13.13
CA TRP A 224 10.00 -5.96 13.87
C TRP A 224 11.09 -4.97 14.24
N MET A 225 11.14 -3.83 13.61
CA MET A 225 12.17 -2.83 13.90
C MET A 225 12.16 -2.37 15.36
N LEU A 226 10.98 -2.02 15.89
CA LEU A 226 10.86 -1.55 17.28
C LEU A 226 11.30 -2.63 18.29
N PRO A 227 10.78 -3.87 18.25
CA PRO A 227 11.27 -4.96 19.09
C PRO A 227 12.79 -5.22 18.93
N TYR A 228 13.28 -5.24 17.70
CA TYR A 228 14.70 -5.44 17.42
C TYR A 228 15.58 -4.35 18.04
N LEU A 229 15.22 -3.07 17.93
CA LEU A 229 15.96 -1.97 18.53
C LEU A 229 15.97 -2.04 20.06
N MET A 230 14.82 -2.40 20.66
CA MET A 230 14.72 -2.57 22.11
C MET A 230 15.57 -3.73 22.61
N GLU A 231 15.52 -4.87 21.94
CA GLU A 231 16.21 -6.09 22.37
C GLU A 231 17.72 -6.03 22.09
N ARG A 232 18.11 -5.65 20.87
CA ARG A 232 19.51 -5.67 20.42
C ARG A 232 20.35 -4.56 21.05
N TYR A 233 19.77 -3.36 21.22
CA TYR A 233 20.48 -2.16 21.73
C TYR A 233 20.01 -1.72 23.12
N GLN A 234 19.16 -2.51 23.78
CA GLN A 234 18.65 -2.23 25.13
C GLN A 234 18.00 -0.84 25.27
N LEU A 235 17.31 -0.40 24.21
CA LEU A 235 16.63 0.90 24.21
C LEU A 235 15.31 0.83 25.01
N SER A 236 14.99 1.94 25.67
CA SER A 236 13.66 2.08 26.24
C SER A 236 12.58 2.11 25.14
N ARG A 237 11.37 1.66 25.49
CA ARG A 237 10.23 1.71 24.56
C ARG A 237 9.98 3.11 24.00
N GLU A 238 10.13 4.13 24.83
CA GLU A 238 9.93 5.52 24.44
C GLU A 238 10.91 5.95 23.35
N VAL A 239 12.21 5.75 23.55
CA VAL A 239 13.26 6.07 22.56
C VAL A 239 13.07 5.29 21.27
N ALA A 240 12.80 3.99 21.35
CA ALA A 240 12.59 3.14 20.18
C ALA A 240 11.33 3.57 19.41
N SER A 241 10.28 4.04 20.09
CA SER A 241 9.06 4.55 19.45
C SER A 241 9.31 5.84 18.68
N TRP A 242 10.09 6.78 19.24
CA TRP A 242 10.48 8.01 18.53
C TRP A 242 11.28 7.71 17.27
N TYR A 243 12.23 6.76 17.34
CA TYR A 243 12.98 6.31 16.17
C TYR A 243 12.06 5.70 15.11
N SER A 244 11.13 4.82 15.52
CA SER A 244 10.19 4.18 14.60
C SER A 244 9.28 5.20 13.90
N MET A 245 8.78 6.20 14.64
CA MET A 245 7.99 7.29 14.07
C MET A 245 8.80 8.11 13.05
N THR A 246 10.03 8.47 13.38
CA THR A 246 10.92 9.23 12.48
C THR A 246 11.16 8.50 11.18
N ILE A 247 11.40 7.19 11.23
CA ILE A 247 11.62 6.35 10.05
C ILE A 247 10.40 6.34 9.13
N LEU A 248 9.19 6.22 9.69
CA LEU A 248 7.95 6.26 8.92
C LEU A 248 7.68 7.63 8.29
N LEU A 249 7.98 8.72 9.00
CA LEU A 249 7.82 10.08 8.47
C LEU A 249 8.80 10.35 7.32
N VAL A 250 10.06 9.91 7.45
CA VAL A 250 11.04 9.98 6.35
C VAL A 250 10.57 9.14 5.17
N GLY A 251 10.00 7.95 5.41
CA GLY A 251 9.38 7.11 4.38
C GLY A 251 8.28 7.85 3.59
N ALA A 252 7.46 8.67 4.28
CA ALA A 252 6.44 9.48 3.61
C ALA A 252 7.04 10.48 2.60
N THR A 253 8.19 11.07 2.89
CA THR A 253 8.87 11.98 1.95
C THR A 253 9.36 11.26 0.69
N ALA A 254 9.77 9.99 0.82
CA ALA A 254 10.19 9.16 -0.31
C ALA A 254 9.08 8.98 -1.35
N GLN A 255 7.82 8.93 -0.92
CA GLN A 255 6.65 8.84 -1.81
C GLN A 255 6.53 10.07 -2.71
N TRP A 256 6.72 11.27 -2.16
CA TRP A 256 6.67 12.51 -2.95
C TRP A 256 7.83 12.61 -3.92
N ILE A 257 9.05 12.32 -3.44
CA ILE A 257 10.28 12.36 -4.25
C ILE A 257 10.16 11.35 -5.41
N SER A 258 9.76 10.12 -5.12
CA SER A 258 9.60 9.07 -6.11
C SER A 258 8.49 9.40 -7.11
N GLY A 259 7.35 9.90 -6.64
CA GLY A 259 6.25 10.32 -7.50
C GLY A 259 6.64 11.44 -8.46
N PHE A 260 7.33 12.48 -7.93
CA PHE A 260 7.87 13.57 -8.75
C PHE A 260 8.90 13.07 -9.77
N LEU A 261 9.87 12.28 -9.33
CA LEU A 261 10.94 11.74 -10.18
C LEU A 261 10.38 10.84 -11.29
N THR A 262 9.38 10.02 -10.96
CA THR A 262 8.66 9.17 -11.91
C THR A 262 8.03 9.99 -13.03
N ASP A 263 7.32 11.07 -12.71
CA ASP A 263 6.65 11.91 -13.69
C ASP A 263 7.64 12.81 -14.46
N TRP A 264 8.68 13.29 -13.80
CA TRP A 264 9.72 14.09 -14.45
C TRP A 264 10.48 13.26 -15.50
N LEU A 265 10.88 12.04 -15.13
CA LEU A 265 11.53 11.11 -16.06
C LEU A 265 10.59 10.67 -17.19
N PHE A 266 9.27 10.64 -16.99
CA PHE A 266 8.34 10.32 -18.05
C PHE A 266 8.44 11.29 -19.23
N LYS A 267 8.75 12.56 -18.96
CA LYS A 267 8.90 13.62 -19.98
C LYS A 267 10.23 13.56 -20.70
N ILE A 268 11.34 13.34 -19.99
CA ILE A 268 12.69 13.45 -20.53
C ILE A 268 13.34 12.11 -20.89
N ALA A 269 13.01 11.06 -20.18
CA ALA A 269 13.58 9.72 -20.34
C ALA A 269 12.51 8.64 -20.05
N PRO A 270 11.46 8.51 -20.89
CA PRO A 270 10.28 7.68 -20.60
C PRO A 270 10.59 6.23 -20.26
N LYS A 271 11.66 5.68 -20.85
CA LYS A 271 12.15 4.34 -20.58
C LYS A 271 12.56 4.15 -19.11
N TRP A 272 13.06 5.21 -18.48
CA TRP A 272 13.54 5.21 -17.10
C TRP A 272 12.51 5.71 -16.09
N SER A 273 11.37 6.21 -16.55
CA SER A 273 10.32 6.81 -15.72
C SER A 273 9.90 5.92 -14.54
N ARG A 274 9.54 4.67 -14.82
CA ARG A 274 9.13 3.71 -13.79
C ARG A 274 10.32 2.92 -13.26
N ARG A 275 11.27 2.58 -14.14
CA ARG A 275 12.44 1.74 -13.81
C ARG A 275 13.44 2.46 -12.90
N GLY A 276 13.77 3.71 -13.20
CA GLY A 276 14.82 4.46 -12.50
C GLY A 276 14.55 4.58 -11.00
N PRO A 277 13.46 5.25 -10.59
CA PRO A 277 13.13 5.42 -9.18
C PRO A 277 12.96 4.09 -8.43
N ALA A 278 12.30 3.11 -9.06
CA ALA A 278 12.11 1.80 -8.45
C ALA A 278 13.42 1.03 -8.26
N SER A 279 14.27 0.95 -9.31
CA SER A 279 15.56 0.25 -9.19
C SER A 279 16.48 0.93 -8.18
N ALA A 280 16.54 2.27 -8.18
CA ALA A 280 17.33 3.03 -7.21
C ALA A 280 16.85 2.78 -5.77
N GLY A 281 15.53 2.79 -5.56
CA GLY A 281 14.94 2.49 -4.26
C GLY A 281 15.28 1.08 -3.77
N PHE A 282 15.16 0.08 -4.63
CA PHE A 282 15.51 -1.30 -4.29
C PHE A 282 17.01 -1.49 -4.01
N VAL A 283 17.89 -0.85 -4.78
CA VAL A 283 19.34 -0.91 -4.53
C VAL A 283 19.66 -0.25 -3.19
N LEU A 284 19.07 0.91 -2.90
CA LEU A 284 19.25 1.60 -1.62
C LEU A 284 18.78 0.74 -0.46
N ALA A 285 17.59 0.14 -0.55
CA ALA A 285 17.04 -0.73 0.48
C ALA A 285 17.93 -1.98 0.71
N ALA A 286 18.38 -2.61 -0.38
CA ALA A 286 19.25 -3.78 -0.32
C ALA A 286 20.61 -3.46 0.35
N SER A 287 21.23 -2.35 -0.03
CA SER A 287 22.51 -1.90 0.54
C SER A 287 22.38 -1.60 2.04
N ALA A 288 21.32 -0.89 2.42
CA ALA A 288 21.06 -0.55 3.81
C ALA A 288 20.81 -1.82 4.67
N LEU A 289 20.02 -2.77 4.17
CA LEU A 289 19.76 -4.03 4.87
C LEU A 289 21.01 -4.91 4.99
N ALA A 290 21.86 -4.96 3.95
CA ALA A 290 23.11 -5.69 4.02
C ALA A 290 24.07 -5.06 5.05
N LEU A 291 24.18 -3.73 5.09
CA LEU A 291 24.98 -3.02 6.07
C LEU A 291 24.41 -3.13 7.50
N LEU A 292 23.11 -3.34 7.66
CA LEU A 292 22.46 -3.49 8.97
C LEU A 292 23.01 -4.69 9.76
N THR A 293 23.52 -5.71 9.07
CA THR A 293 24.20 -6.86 9.73
C THR A 293 25.47 -6.48 10.47
N GLN A 294 26.04 -5.31 10.17
CA GLN A 294 27.28 -4.79 10.75
C GLN A 294 27.03 -3.57 11.66
N ALA A 295 25.75 -3.31 12.02
CA ALA A 295 25.42 -2.14 12.82
C ALA A 295 25.77 -2.37 14.31
N ASP A 296 26.84 -1.71 14.78
CA ASP A 296 27.35 -1.82 16.15
C ASP A 296 26.65 -0.86 17.13
N SER A 297 25.91 0.12 16.63
CA SER A 297 25.20 1.12 17.43
C SER A 297 23.76 1.30 17.03
N ALA A 298 22.92 1.68 18.01
CA ALA A 298 21.51 2.01 17.76
C ALA A 298 21.35 3.13 16.72
N GLY A 299 22.19 4.17 16.77
CA GLY A 299 22.15 5.26 15.78
C GLY A 299 22.43 4.79 14.36
N MET A 300 23.42 3.92 14.16
CA MET A 300 23.71 3.31 12.87
C MET A 300 22.56 2.43 12.40
N ALA A 301 22.00 1.60 13.27
CA ALA A 301 20.85 0.75 12.92
C ALA A 301 19.63 1.58 12.50
N VAL A 302 19.29 2.63 13.25
CA VAL A 302 18.19 3.54 12.93
C VAL A 302 18.42 4.24 11.57
N ALA A 303 19.63 4.71 11.30
CA ALA A 303 19.96 5.33 10.01
C ALA A 303 19.79 4.32 8.86
N LEU A 304 20.25 3.09 9.02
CA LEU A 304 20.13 2.03 8.01
C LEU A 304 18.67 1.58 7.82
N PHE A 305 17.88 1.43 8.88
CA PHE A 305 16.45 1.19 8.76
C PHE A 305 15.72 2.34 8.06
N THR A 306 16.14 3.59 8.33
CA THR A 306 15.60 4.77 7.64
C THR A 306 15.88 4.71 6.14
N LEU A 307 17.11 4.39 5.75
CA LEU A 307 17.49 4.24 4.34
C LEU A 307 16.79 3.05 3.68
N ALA A 308 16.63 1.92 4.36
CA ALA A 308 15.91 0.77 3.85
C ALA A 308 14.42 1.09 3.62
N THR A 309 13.78 1.75 4.58
CA THR A 309 12.39 2.18 4.46
C THR A 309 12.24 3.22 3.36
N PHE A 310 13.09 4.24 3.32
CA PHE A 310 13.08 5.25 2.27
C PHE A 310 13.21 4.62 0.88
N GLY A 311 14.18 3.70 0.70
CA GLY A 311 14.38 2.98 -0.56
C GLY A 311 13.14 2.17 -0.96
N THR A 312 12.56 1.42 -0.03
CA THR A 312 11.34 0.63 -0.27
C THR A 312 10.15 1.51 -0.64
N GLU A 313 9.95 2.62 0.06
CA GLU A 313 8.87 3.58 -0.21
C GLU A 313 9.02 4.26 -1.57
N MET A 314 10.26 4.48 -2.05
CA MET A 314 10.51 4.96 -3.41
C MET A 314 9.98 4.02 -4.51
N THR A 315 9.78 2.74 -4.23
CA THR A 315 9.31 1.76 -5.23
C THR A 315 7.81 1.78 -5.45
N ILE A 316 7.03 2.35 -4.53
CA ILE A 316 5.56 2.25 -4.52
C ILE A 316 4.95 3.07 -5.67
N SER A 317 5.27 4.35 -5.78
CA SER A 317 4.70 5.23 -6.82
C SER A 317 4.92 4.69 -8.24
N PRO A 318 6.14 4.28 -8.66
CA PRO A 318 6.35 3.70 -9.97
C PRO A 318 5.67 2.34 -10.15
N SER A 319 5.53 1.51 -9.11
CA SER A 319 4.86 0.21 -9.19
C SER A 319 3.37 0.35 -9.50
N TRP A 320 2.69 1.23 -8.78
CA TRP A 320 1.27 1.51 -9.01
C TRP A 320 1.03 2.22 -10.34
N ALA A 321 1.88 3.18 -10.71
CA ALA A 321 1.82 3.81 -12.02
C ALA A 321 2.02 2.79 -13.16
N TYR A 322 2.95 1.84 -13.00
CA TYR A 322 3.18 0.78 -13.97
C TYR A 322 1.97 -0.16 -14.11
N CYS A 323 1.29 -0.49 -13.02
CA CYS A 323 0.04 -1.26 -13.07
C CYS A 323 -1.06 -0.54 -13.85
N ILE A 324 -1.16 0.80 -13.71
CA ILE A 324 -2.09 1.61 -14.49
C ILE A 324 -1.69 1.55 -15.97
N ASP A 325 -0.40 1.68 -16.28
CA ASP A 325 0.13 1.67 -17.65
C ASP A 325 -0.13 0.34 -18.37
N ILE A 326 0.09 -0.81 -17.72
CA ILE A 326 -0.13 -2.14 -18.34
C ILE A 326 -1.57 -2.63 -18.29
N GLY A 327 -2.33 -2.15 -17.30
CA GLY A 327 -3.72 -2.53 -17.06
C GLY A 327 -4.72 -1.76 -17.92
N GLY A 328 -4.43 -0.50 -18.23
CA GLY A 328 -5.34 0.37 -18.97
C GLY A 328 -6.76 0.35 -18.39
N GLY A 329 -7.73 -0.05 -19.20
CA GLY A 329 -9.13 -0.23 -18.78
C GLY A 329 -9.35 -1.24 -17.65
N LYS A 330 -8.34 -2.06 -17.32
CA LYS A 330 -8.34 -3.08 -16.26
C LYS A 330 -7.34 -2.76 -15.14
N SER A 331 -7.01 -1.48 -14.98
CA SER A 331 -6.03 -1.00 -13.98
C SER A 331 -6.41 -1.34 -12.54
N GLY A 332 -7.68 -1.41 -12.22
CA GLY A 332 -8.17 -1.86 -10.91
C GLY A 332 -7.82 -3.32 -10.62
N SER A 333 -8.17 -4.24 -11.52
CA SER A 333 -7.83 -5.67 -11.38
C SER A 333 -6.33 -5.91 -11.32
N VAL A 334 -5.57 -5.23 -12.17
CA VAL A 334 -4.10 -5.38 -12.26
C VAL A 334 -3.42 -4.88 -10.99
N SER A 335 -3.79 -3.70 -10.52
CA SER A 335 -3.28 -3.14 -9.26
C SER A 335 -3.69 -3.99 -8.04
N GLY A 336 -4.92 -4.49 -8.04
CA GLY A 336 -5.42 -5.40 -7.01
C GLY A 336 -4.60 -6.68 -6.93
N ALA A 337 -4.29 -7.31 -8.07
CA ALA A 337 -3.48 -8.53 -8.10
C ALA A 337 -2.04 -8.29 -7.63
N MET A 338 -1.42 -7.17 -8.03
CA MET A 338 -0.10 -6.80 -7.51
C MET A 338 -0.16 -6.62 -5.98
N ASN A 339 -1.15 -5.89 -5.47
CA ASN A 339 -1.28 -5.60 -4.05
C ASN A 339 -1.59 -6.86 -3.22
N MET A 340 -2.38 -7.79 -3.75
CA MET A 340 -2.61 -9.10 -3.12
C MET A 340 -1.30 -9.86 -2.89
N VAL A 341 -0.43 -9.93 -3.90
CA VAL A 341 0.88 -10.58 -3.77
C VAL A 341 1.82 -9.81 -2.84
N GLY A 342 1.74 -8.47 -2.83
CA GLY A 342 2.45 -7.65 -1.85
C GLY A 342 2.04 -7.98 -0.41
N ASN A 343 0.73 -8.12 -0.14
CA ASN A 343 0.25 -8.50 1.19
C ASN A 343 0.69 -9.93 1.60
N LEU A 344 0.85 -10.84 0.64
CA LEU A 344 1.47 -12.14 0.92
C LEU A 344 2.94 -11.96 1.35
N GLY A 345 3.68 -11.06 0.71
CA GLY A 345 5.05 -10.71 1.13
C GLY A 345 5.10 -10.16 2.56
N ALA A 346 4.16 -9.29 2.91
CA ALA A 346 4.01 -8.77 4.27
C ALA A 346 3.74 -9.88 5.30
N PHE A 347 2.83 -10.80 4.99
CA PHE A 347 2.50 -11.95 5.84
C PHE A 347 3.71 -12.86 6.06
N VAL A 348 4.40 -13.20 4.97
CA VAL A 348 5.63 -14.04 5.04
C VAL A 348 6.71 -13.34 5.86
N SER A 349 6.92 -12.04 5.69
CA SER A 349 7.86 -11.24 6.46
C SER A 349 7.59 -11.30 7.96
N ALA A 350 6.33 -11.06 8.35
CA ALA A 350 5.94 -11.07 9.75
C ALA A 350 6.19 -12.42 10.45
N SER A 351 6.02 -13.53 9.72
CA SER A 351 6.22 -14.88 10.23
C SER A 351 7.67 -15.36 10.14
N ALA A 352 8.41 -14.94 9.11
CA ALA A 352 9.77 -15.42 8.84
C ALA A 352 10.80 -14.80 9.78
N PHE A 353 10.62 -13.56 10.24
CA PHE A 353 11.60 -12.89 11.09
C PHE A 353 11.87 -13.66 12.38
N PRO A 354 10.88 -13.97 13.24
CA PRO A 354 11.15 -14.70 14.48
C PRO A 354 11.68 -16.12 14.24
N ALA A 355 11.21 -16.79 13.19
CA ALA A 355 11.66 -18.14 12.85
C ALA A 355 13.15 -18.16 12.47
N LEU A 356 13.58 -17.23 11.61
CA LEU A 356 14.96 -17.17 11.13
C LEU A 356 15.92 -16.62 12.18
N ALA A 357 15.49 -15.64 12.98
CA ALA A 357 16.27 -15.16 14.12
C ALA A 357 16.46 -16.25 15.17
N GLY A 358 15.41 -17.03 15.46
CA GLY A 358 15.50 -18.17 16.40
C GLY A 358 16.47 -19.27 15.93
N TRP A 359 16.50 -19.57 14.64
CA TRP A 359 17.44 -20.52 14.05
C TRP A 359 18.91 -20.09 14.19
N ASN A 360 19.17 -18.80 14.19
CA ASN A 360 20.53 -18.24 14.24
C ASN A 360 20.91 -17.73 15.65
N GLY A 361 20.36 -18.33 16.70
CA GLY A 361 20.69 -17.97 18.07
C GLY A 361 20.30 -16.55 18.49
N GLY A 362 19.27 -15.99 17.87
CA GLY A 362 18.79 -14.62 18.11
C GLY A 362 19.38 -13.57 17.16
N ASP A 363 20.29 -13.96 16.26
CA ASP A 363 20.85 -13.04 15.27
C ASP A 363 19.92 -12.89 14.05
N ALA A 364 19.47 -11.65 13.78
CA ALA A 364 18.64 -11.30 12.65
C ALA A 364 19.43 -11.13 11.32
N GLY A 365 20.75 -11.29 11.32
CA GLY A 365 21.63 -11.04 10.18
C GLY A 365 21.21 -11.81 8.92
N PHE A 366 20.90 -13.10 9.07
CA PHE A 366 20.44 -13.93 7.95
C PHE A 366 19.14 -13.39 7.34
N TYR A 367 18.21 -12.94 8.16
CA TYR A 367 16.96 -12.35 7.68
C TYR A 367 17.21 -11.04 6.90
N PHE A 368 18.08 -10.18 7.39
CA PHE A 368 18.43 -8.94 6.68
C PHE A 368 19.10 -9.22 5.33
N LEU A 369 19.96 -10.23 5.24
CA LEU A 369 20.57 -10.66 3.97
C LEU A 369 19.54 -11.25 3.00
N LEU A 370 18.56 -12.01 3.50
CA LEU A 370 17.45 -12.51 2.69
C LEU A 370 16.63 -11.34 2.11
N ALA A 371 16.26 -10.38 2.95
CA ALA A 371 15.53 -9.19 2.51
C ALA A 371 16.38 -8.35 1.52
N ALA A 372 17.66 -8.19 1.74
CA ALA A 372 18.58 -7.53 0.81
C ALA A 372 18.61 -8.24 -0.55
N SER A 373 18.70 -9.57 -0.57
CA SER A 373 18.71 -10.39 -1.78
C SER A 373 17.40 -10.26 -2.58
N LEU A 374 16.26 -10.25 -1.89
CA LEU A 374 14.94 -10.01 -2.51
C LEU A 374 14.87 -8.61 -3.15
N ASN A 375 15.41 -7.59 -2.48
CA ASN A 375 15.46 -6.22 -3.02
C ASN A 375 16.39 -6.12 -4.24
N LEU A 376 17.58 -6.72 -4.22
CA LEU A 376 18.49 -6.76 -5.39
C LEU A 376 17.85 -7.47 -6.57
N THR A 377 17.20 -8.62 -6.33
CA THR A 377 16.44 -9.33 -7.36
C THR A 377 15.36 -8.44 -7.96
N SER A 378 14.68 -7.66 -7.13
CA SER A 378 13.63 -6.74 -7.57
C SER A 378 14.18 -5.56 -8.38
N ALA A 379 15.33 -5.02 -8.00
CA ALA A 379 16.04 -4.03 -8.82
C ALA A 379 16.34 -4.57 -10.23
N PHE A 380 16.84 -5.79 -10.30
CA PHE A 380 17.12 -6.46 -11.57
C PHE A 380 15.84 -6.74 -12.39
N LEU A 381 14.74 -7.15 -11.74
CA LEU A 381 13.44 -7.31 -12.41
C LEU A 381 13.00 -5.99 -13.07
N TRP A 382 13.13 -4.87 -12.36
CA TRP A 382 12.77 -3.54 -12.88
C TRP A 382 13.60 -3.14 -14.10
N LEU A 383 14.90 -3.40 -14.09
CA LEU A 383 15.76 -3.12 -15.24
C LEU A 383 15.35 -3.92 -16.51
N ARG A 384 14.70 -5.08 -16.31
CA ARG A 384 14.24 -5.97 -17.37
C ARG A 384 12.74 -5.87 -17.69
N MET A 385 11.97 -5.07 -16.95
CA MET A 385 10.56 -4.87 -17.26
C MET A 385 10.37 -4.21 -18.62
N PRO A 386 9.33 -4.56 -19.41
CA PRO A 386 8.95 -3.84 -20.62
C PRO A 386 8.66 -2.35 -20.30
N THR A 387 8.93 -1.46 -21.24
CA THR A 387 8.62 -0.04 -21.08
C THR A 387 7.14 0.23 -21.30
N ALA A 388 6.53 1.09 -20.49
CA ALA A 388 5.12 1.48 -20.64
C ALA A 388 4.79 2.05 -22.04
N ARG A 389 5.72 2.80 -22.67
CA ARG A 389 5.54 3.34 -24.03
C ARG A 389 5.41 2.29 -25.11
N ALA A 390 5.94 1.08 -24.94
CA ALA A 390 5.72 0.01 -25.91
C ALA A 390 4.24 -0.35 -26.05
N HIS A 391 3.43 -0.06 -25.03
CA HIS A 391 1.99 -0.25 -25.05
C HIS A 391 1.22 0.97 -25.60
N TYR A 392 1.81 2.17 -25.60
CA TYR A 392 1.22 3.40 -26.15
C TYR A 392 1.55 3.61 -27.63
N SER A 393 2.74 3.19 -28.11
CA SER A 393 3.20 3.44 -29.49
C SER A 393 2.63 2.47 -30.50
N SER A 394 2.16 1.30 -30.11
CA SER A 394 1.52 0.33 -31.03
C SER A 394 0.15 0.83 -31.55
N GLY A 395 -0.51 1.74 -30.86
CA GLY A 395 -1.75 2.39 -31.32
C GLY A 395 -1.51 3.48 -32.35
N GLU A 396 -0.52 4.35 -32.14
CA GLU A 396 -0.20 5.46 -33.07
C GLU A 396 0.35 4.98 -34.41
N LEU A 397 1.13 3.89 -34.42
CA LEU A 397 1.65 3.30 -35.65
C LEU A 397 0.55 2.67 -36.52
N ARG A 398 -0.48 2.08 -35.90
CA ARG A 398 -1.63 1.52 -36.64
C ARG A 398 -2.56 2.58 -37.21
N GLU A 399 -2.73 3.74 -36.56
CA GLU A 399 -3.51 4.86 -37.11
C GLU A 399 -2.79 5.54 -38.29
N SER A 400 -1.45 5.65 -38.24
CA SER A 400 -0.67 6.20 -39.36
C SER A 400 -0.70 5.27 -40.59
N ASP A 401 -0.66 3.94 -40.36
CA ASP A 401 -0.74 2.95 -41.45
C ASP A 401 -2.15 2.87 -42.05
N ALA A 402 -3.21 2.99 -41.23
CA ALA A 402 -4.59 3.03 -41.72
C ALA A 402 -4.89 4.30 -42.56
N HIS A 403 -4.28 5.44 -42.22
CA HIS A 403 -4.41 6.67 -43.01
C HIS A 403 -3.55 6.69 -44.28
N SER A 404 -2.48 5.88 -44.33
CA SER A 404 -1.62 5.74 -45.51
C SER A 404 -2.17 4.76 -46.57
N GLN A 405 -3.03 3.83 -46.18
CA GLN A 405 -3.68 2.86 -47.12
C GLN A 405 -5.06 3.32 -47.63
N GLY A 406 -5.56 4.44 -47.15
CA GLY A 406 -6.83 5.06 -47.59
C GLY A 406 -6.70 6.18 -48.61
N ARG A 407 -5.53 6.33 -49.28
CA ARG A 407 -5.33 7.29 -50.39
C ARG A 407 -4.99 6.61 -51.69
#